data_c2dbe57d585c6d2e1904e449d1373e3f
#
_entry.id   c2dbe57d585c6d2e1904e449d1373e3f
#
_cell.length_a   1.000
_cell.length_b   1.000
_cell.length_c   1.000
_cell.angle_alpha   90.00
_cell.angle_beta   90.00
_cell.angle_gamma   90.00
#
_symmetry.space_group_name_H-M   'P 1'
#
loop_
_entity.id
_entity.type
_entity.pdbx_description
1 polymer ?
#
loop_
_entity_poly.entity_id
_entity_poly.type
_entity_poly.pdbx_seq_one_letter_code
_entity_poly.pdbx_strand_id
1 'polypeptide(L)'
;SLAAWAMSYLNTERSFFVPSIAPAAFNLFSILVPLLTYGWFVARGREPIFGMAAGVLAGGLMQFLVQLPPVRRKGFRWSPVLSFRDPEFRKVLALFVPVAIGLAGTRINVLVNTVLVTPLAEGSVSWLNYAFRVMHLPLGLFGVAVGAVALPSLSRLVVAGDTGAIRGTLADSLKMVLFLTVPTTALLVALAVPVTRAIYERGRFTAADTLATAAALVLYALGIPFMSALRNVAAVFYAHKDARTPMFASFASIGLNIVLNVSLMWVIGYLAFPLSTTLAAILNVAILYALVPRKVGPLETGPLAAYAGKLALASAAGGGAAWLGNRLLAARLGQSFPATAASVAACGLLGLLVFFAVSRLAGLSDARGYLRRFLNR
;
A
#
# COMPACT_ATOMS: atom_id res chain seq x y z
N SER A 1 4.84 -8.25 -20.07
CA SER A 1 6.08 -9.06 -20.05
C SER A 1 5.76 -10.52 -20.31
N LEU A 2 6.74 -11.32 -20.80
CA LEU A 2 6.59 -12.75 -21.05
C LEU A 2 6.20 -13.52 -19.78
N ALA A 3 6.71 -13.13 -18.62
CA ALA A 3 6.35 -13.75 -17.35
C ALA A 3 4.85 -13.55 -17.00
N ALA A 4 4.28 -12.36 -17.29
CA ALA A 4 2.87 -12.10 -17.07
C ALA A 4 1.98 -12.91 -18.03
N TRP A 5 2.42 -13.09 -19.26
CA TRP A 5 1.74 -13.97 -20.23
C TRP A 5 1.72 -15.42 -19.73
N ALA A 6 2.88 -15.96 -19.33
CA ALA A 6 2.97 -17.32 -18.80
C ALA A 6 2.09 -17.54 -17.56
N MET A 7 2.08 -16.54 -16.66
CA MET A 7 1.21 -16.50 -15.47
C MET A 7 -0.27 -16.56 -15.87
N SER A 8 -0.70 -15.75 -16.84
CA SER A 8 -2.08 -15.69 -17.29
C SER A 8 -2.50 -17.02 -17.93
N TYR A 9 -1.65 -17.62 -18.77
CA TYR A 9 -1.90 -18.93 -19.38
C TYR A 9 -2.07 -20.02 -18.31
N LEU A 10 -1.14 -20.10 -17.34
CA LEU A 10 -1.23 -21.11 -16.28
C LEU A 10 -2.46 -20.91 -15.37
N ASN A 11 -2.86 -19.67 -15.10
CA ASN A 11 -4.07 -19.38 -14.34
C ASN A 11 -5.34 -19.82 -15.10
N THR A 12 -5.38 -19.65 -16.42
CA THR A 12 -6.47 -20.16 -17.27
C THR A 12 -6.54 -21.67 -17.23
N GLU A 13 -5.39 -22.36 -17.21
CA GLU A 13 -5.25 -23.80 -17.03
C GLU A 13 -5.43 -24.29 -15.59
N ARG A 14 -5.93 -23.44 -14.68
CA ARG A 14 -6.15 -23.71 -13.24
C ARG A 14 -4.90 -24.19 -12.49
N SER A 15 -3.72 -23.77 -12.93
CA SER A 15 -2.44 -24.07 -12.31
C SER A 15 -1.91 -22.82 -11.59
N PHE A 16 -2.23 -22.64 -10.31
CA PHE A 16 -1.96 -21.40 -9.55
C PHE A 16 -0.65 -21.41 -8.78
N PHE A 17 -0.10 -22.58 -8.44
CA PHE A 17 1.06 -22.69 -7.54
C PHE A 17 2.32 -22.05 -8.13
N VAL A 18 2.73 -22.44 -9.34
CA VAL A 18 3.95 -21.93 -9.97
C VAL A 18 3.85 -20.44 -10.30
N PRO A 19 2.75 -19.93 -10.87
CA PRO A 19 2.54 -18.50 -11.04
C PRO A 19 2.65 -17.69 -9.76
N SER A 20 2.13 -18.23 -8.64
CA SER A 20 2.18 -17.54 -7.34
C SER A 20 3.59 -17.47 -6.74
N ILE A 21 4.44 -18.46 -7.02
CA ILE A 21 5.82 -18.52 -6.53
C ILE A 21 6.82 -17.82 -7.46
N ALA A 22 6.49 -17.65 -8.73
CA ALA A 22 7.38 -17.05 -9.74
C ALA A 22 7.93 -15.65 -9.34
N PRO A 23 7.16 -14.74 -8.69
CA PRO A 23 7.70 -13.49 -8.17
C PRO A 23 8.80 -13.67 -7.11
N ALA A 24 8.79 -14.78 -6.35
CA ALA A 24 9.85 -15.07 -5.39
C ALA A 24 11.18 -15.37 -6.10
N ALA A 25 11.15 -16.04 -7.26
CA ALA A 25 12.33 -16.23 -8.08
C ALA A 25 12.90 -14.88 -8.58
N PHE A 26 12.04 -13.94 -9.00
CA PHE A 26 12.48 -12.58 -9.33
C PHE A 26 13.23 -11.93 -8.16
N ASN A 27 12.64 -11.92 -6.96
CA ASN A 27 13.25 -11.31 -5.79
C ASN A 27 14.56 -12.00 -5.41
N LEU A 28 14.62 -13.33 -5.45
CA LEU A 28 15.80 -14.11 -5.13
C LEU A 28 17.00 -13.71 -6.03
N PHE A 29 16.80 -13.69 -7.34
CA PHE A 29 17.86 -13.35 -8.29
C PHE A 29 18.20 -11.86 -8.27
N SER A 30 17.22 -10.98 -8.02
CA SER A 30 17.47 -9.54 -7.83
C SER A 30 18.32 -9.23 -6.61
N ILE A 31 18.38 -10.15 -5.63
CA ILE A 31 19.25 -10.05 -4.45
C ILE A 31 20.58 -10.78 -4.66
N LEU A 32 20.54 -12.03 -5.13
CA LEU A 32 21.73 -12.87 -5.25
C LEU A 32 22.72 -12.32 -6.27
N VAL A 33 22.24 -11.89 -7.44
CA VAL A 33 23.15 -11.43 -8.51
C VAL A 33 23.95 -10.20 -8.08
N PRO A 34 23.35 -9.12 -7.52
CA PRO A 34 24.13 -8.01 -6.98
C PRO A 34 25.15 -8.43 -5.92
N LEU A 35 24.77 -9.31 -4.99
CA LEU A 35 25.65 -9.78 -3.93
C LEU A 35 26.87 -10.54 -4.50
N LEU A 36 26.65 -11.41 -5.45
CA LEU A 36 27.71 -12.22 -6.08
C LEU A 36 28.62 -11.38 -7.01
N THR A 37 28.06 -10.35 -7.65
CA THR A 37 28.79 -9.53 -8.62
C THR A 37 29.41 -8.27 -8.02
N TYR A 38 29.08 -7.91 -6.77
CA TYR A 38 29.58 -6.71 -6.10
C TYR A 38 31.11 -6.60 -6.14
N GLY A 39 31.82 -7.62 -5.62
CA GLY A 39 33.30 -7.65 -5.59
C GLY A 39 33.90 -7.58 -6.99
N TRP A 40 33.29 -8.20 -7.98
CA TRP A 40 33.76 -8.19 -9.36
C TRP A 40 33.65 -6.79 -10.01
N PHE A 41 32.57 -6.04 -9.76
CA PHE A 41 32.42 -4.67 -10.26
C PHE A 41 33.38 -3.71 -9.57
N VAL A 42 33.53 -3.81 -8.23
CA VAL A 42 34.48 -2.98 -7.45
C VAL A 42 35.91 -3.21 -7.90
N ALA A 43 36.31 -4.48 -8.05
CA ALA A 43 37.67 -4.82 -8.48
C ALA A 43 38.05 -4.28 -9.89
N ARG A 44 37.03 -3.98 -10.72
CA ARG A 44 37.22 -3.40 -12.07
C ARG A 44 36.97 -1.89 -12.13
N GLY A 45 36.84 -1.21 -10.98
CA GLY A 45 36.58 0.23 -10.93
C GLY A 45 35.22 0.63 -11.52
N ARG A 46 34.25 -0.31 -11.60
CA ARG A 46 32.90 -0.03 -12.09
C ARG A 46 31.93 0.14 -10.93
N GLU A 47 30.93 0.98 -11.15
CA GLU A 47 29.88 1.21 -10.16
C GLU A 47 29.09 -0.08 -9.85
N PRO A 48 28.95 -0.48 -8.57
CA PRO A 48 28.20 -1.69 -8.19
C PRO A 48 26.73 -1.70 -8.60
N ILE A 49 26.17 -0.53 -8.97
CA ILE A 49 24.78 -0.39 -9.44
C ILE A 49 24.51 -1.23 -10.71
N PHE A 50 25.54 -1.50 -11.53
CA PHE A 50 25.41 -2.39 -12.68
C PHE A 50 25.07 -3.84 -12.25
N GLY A 51 25.56 -4.28 -11.10
CA GLY A 51 25.18 -5.57 -10.51
C GLY A 51 23.69 -5.61 -10.15
N MET A 52 23.14 -4.50 -9.65
CA MET A 52 21.70 -4.40 -9.36
C MET A 52 20.86 -4.45 -10.66
N ALA A 53 21.29 -3.75 -11.70
CA ALA A 53 20.60 -3.80 -13.01
C ALA A 53 20.64 -5.22 -13.60
N ALA A 54 21.80 -5.89 -13.55
CA ALA A 54 21.94 -7.28 -13.97
C ALA A 54 21.06 -8.22 -13.14
N GLY A 55 20.94 -7.98 -11.83
CA GLY A 55 20.06 -8.74 -10.93
C GLY A 55 18.59 -8.62 -11.29
N VAL A 56 18.12 -7.42 -11.63
CA VAL A 56 16.74 -7.20 -12.08
C VAL A 56 16.46 -7.92 -13.40
N LEU A 57 17.39 -7.88 -14.36
CA LEU A 57 17.26 -8.59 -15.63
C LEU A 57 17.27 -10.11 -15.43
N ALA A 58 18.20 -10.64 -14.64
CA ALA A 58 18.27 -12.05 -14.29
C ALA A 58 17.01 -12.50 -13.53
N GLY A 59 16.53 -11.70 -12.59
CA GLY A 59 15.29 -11.94 -11.86
C GLY A 59 14.08 -12.04 -12.79
N GLY A 60 13.93 -11.09 -13.72
CA GLY A 60 12.86 -11.12 -14.73
C GLY A 60 12.91 -12.33 -15.65
N LEU A 61 14.12 -12.73 -16.06
CA LEU A 61 14.34 -13.93 -16.83
C LEU A 61 13.97 -15.18 -16.04
N MET A 62 14.43 -15.33 -14.80
CA MET A 62 14.14 -16.48 -13.95
C MET A 62 12.67 -16.59 -13.59
N GLN A 63 11.98 -15.45 -13.34
CA GLN A 63 10.53 -15.42 -13.15
C GLN A 63 9.78 -16.00 -14.34
N PHE A 64 10.26 -15.80 -15.56
CA PHE A 64 9.70 -16.39 -16.75
C PHE A 64 10.08 -17.88 -16.88
N LEU A 65 11.37 -18.20 -16.72
CA LEU A 65 11.89 -19.57 -16.90
C LEU A 65 11.25 -20.59 -15.96
N VAL A 66 11.00 -20.22 -14.70
CA VAL A 66 10.33 -21.09 -13.71
C VAL A 66 8.91 -21.49 -14.17
N GLN A 67 8.25 -20.65 -14.96
CA GLN A 67 6.90 -20.91 -15.46
C GLN A 67 6.89 -21.74 -16.77
N LEU A 68 7.99 -21.83 -17.51
CA LEU A 68 8.04 -22.54 -18.78
C LEU A 68 7.78 -24.04 -18.68
N PRO A 69 8.32 -24.80 -17.70
CA PRO A 69 8.07 -26.24 -17.61
C PRO A 69 6.57 -26.58 -17.47
N PRO A 70 5.79 -25.96 -16.56
CA PRO A 70 4.37 -26.21 -16.49
C PRO A 70 3.61 -25.71 -17.71
N VAL A 71 4.00 -24.62 -18.37
CA VAL A 71 3.39 -24.14 -19.62
C VAL A 71 3.53 -25.21 -20.71
N ARG A 72 4.74 -25.79 -20.87
CA ARG A 72 4.99 -26.87 -21.84
C ARG A 72 4.20 -28.15 -21.49
N ARG A 73 4.14 -28.53 -20.21
CA ARG A 73 3.38 -29.70 -19.74
C ARG A 73 1.89 -29.59 -20.01
N LYS A 74 1.34 -28.37 -20.02
CA LYS A 74 -0.06 -28.08 -20.34
C LYS A 74 -0.35 -28.05 -21.86
N GLY A 75 0.62 -28.47 -22.68
CA GLY A 75 0.44 -28.63 -24.13
C GLY A 75 0.52 -27.34 -24.95
N PHE A 76 1.01 -26.24 -24.34
CA PHE A 76 1.21 -25.00 -25.09
C PHE A 76 2.19 -25.22 -26.24
N ARG A 77 1.73 -24.92 -27.45
CA ARG A 77 2.55 -24.91 -28.67
C ARG A 77 2.66 -23.48 -29.17
N TRP A 78 3.88 -22.99 -29.21
CA TRP A 78 4.14 -21.66 -29.74
C TRP A 78 4.06 -21.68 -31.26
N SER A 79 3.16 -20.90 -31.83
CA SER A 79 3.14 -20.61 -33.28
C SER A 79 3.15 -19.09 -33.46
N PRO A 80 4.11 -18.52 -34.18
CA PRO A 80 4.17 -17.10 -34.43
C PRO A 80 3.10 -16.70 -35.45
N VAL A 81 1.98 -16.17 -34.96
CA VAL A 81 0.93 -15.60 -35.80
C VAL A 81 0.83 -14.11 -35.51
N LEU A 82 1.08 -13.30 -36.53
CA LEU A 82 0.92 -11.84 -36.45
C LEU A 82 -0.29 -11.45 -37.31
N SER A 83 -1.48 -11.48 -36.71
CA SER A 83 -2.71 -11.07 -37.37
C SER A 83 -3.43 -9.98 -36.57
N PHE A 84 -3.27 -8.72 -36.99
CA PHE A 84 -4.02 -7.59 -36.42
C PHE A 84 -5.49 -7.58 -36.82
N ARG A 85 -5.90 -8.42 -37.76
CA ARG A 85 -7.28 -8.56 -38.23
C ARG A 85 -8.06 -9.66 -37.52
N ASP A 86 -7.38 -10.47 -36.69
CA ASP A 86 -8.00 -11.53 -35.91
C ASP A 86 -9.08 -10.96 -34.97
N PRO A 87 -10.33 -11.44 -35.02
CA PRO A 87 -11.41 -10.96 -34.17
C PRO A 87 -11.11 -11.12 -32.66
N GLU A 88 -10.43 -12.19 -32.26
CA GLU A 88 -10.09 -12.44 -30.86
C GLU A 88 -9.00 -11.46 -30.39
N PHE A 89 -8.01 -11.17 -31.24
CA PHE A 89 -7.01 -10.15 -30.93
C PHE A 89 -7.65 -8.76 -30.76
N ARG A 90 -8.63 -8.40 -31.58
CA ARG A 90 -9.37 -7.13 -31.43
C ARG A 90 -10.18 -7.06 -30.15
N LYS A 91 -10.81 -8.17 -29.72
CA LYS A 91 -11.50 -8.24 -28.44
C LYS A 91 -10.54 -8.04 -27.26
N VAL A 92 -9.38 -8.70 -27.29
CA VAL A 92 -8.33 -8.50 -26.27
C VAL A 92 -7.87 -7.05 -26.23
N LEU A 93 -7.64 -6.42 -27.41
CA LEU A 93 -7.19 -5.04 -27.49
C LEU A 93 -8.26 -4.07 -26.97
N ALA A 94 -9.54 -4.29 -27.30
CA ALA A 94 -10.66 -3.49 -26.82
C ALA A 94 -10.83 -3.54 -25.29
N LEU A 95 -10.49 -4.66 -24.65
CA LEU A 95 -10.49 -4.79 -23.19
C LEU A 95 -9.20 -4.21 -22.57
N PHE A 96 -8.06 -4.41 -23.22
CA PHE A 96 -6.75 -3.99 -22.70
C PHE A 96 -6.58 -2.48 -22.70
N VAL A 97 -6.99 -1.77 -23.77
CA VAL A 97 -6.77 -0.33 -23.92
C VAL A 97 -7.41 0.50 -22.80
N PRO A 98 -8.69 0.31 -22.44
CA PRO A 98 -9.29 1.04 -21.31
C PRO A 98 -8.60 0.75 -19.97
N VAL A 99 -8.20 -0.48 -19.72
CA VAL A 99 -7.48 -0.88 -18.50
C VAL A 99 -6.09 -0.24 -18.46
N ALA A 100 -5.38 -0.26 -19.60
CA ALA A 100 -4.06 0.36 -19.72
C ALA A 100 -4.12 1.88 -19.49
N ILE A 101 -5.13 2.56 -20.03
CA ILE A 101 -5.35 4.00 -19.80
C ILE A 101 -5.62 4.28 -18.32
N GLY A 102 -6.47 3.46 -17.67
CA GLY A 102 -6.76 3.59 -16.24
C GLY A 102 -5.50 3.42 -15.36
N LEU A 103 -4.65 2.44 -15.68
CA LEU A 103 -3.38 2.21 -14.98
C LEU A 103 -2.33 3.30 -15.30
N ALA A 104 -2.34 3.83 -16.52
CA ALA A 104 -1.42 4.90 -16.93
C ALA A 104 -1.61 6.17 -16.08
N GLY A 105 -2.83 6.54 -15.71
CA GLY A 105 -3.10 7.69 -14.85
C GLY A 105 -2.32 7.63 -13.52
N THR A 106 -2.32 6.46 -12.87
CA THR A 106 -1.55 6.26 -11.62
C THR A 106 -0.04 6.33 -11.86
N ARG A 107 0.45 5.78 -12.98
CA ARG A 107 1.87 5.82 -13.34
C ARG A 107 2.35 7.21 -13.72
N ILE A 108 1.49 7.98 -14.41
CA ILE A 108 1.76 9.39 -14.74
C ILE A 108 1.88 10.21 -13.45
N ASN A 109 1.01 10.01 -12.47
CA ASN A 109 1.13 10.70 -11.17
C ASN A 109 2.48 10.40 -10.48
N VAL A 110 2.91 9.14 -10.46
CA VAL A 110 4.23 8.77 -9.90
C VAL A 110 5.36 9.43 -10.68
N LEU A 111 5.29 9.46 -12.01
CA LEU A 111 6.29 10.13 -12.86
C LEU A 111 6.35 11.62 -12.58
N VAL A 112 5.20 12.31 -12.57
CA VAL A 112 5.12 13.74 -12.25
C VAL A 112 5.72 14.03 -10.89
N ASN A 113 5.37 13.26 -9.86
CA ASN A 113 5.94 13.43 -8.53
C ASN A 113 7.47 13.23 -8.53
N THR A 114 7.99 12.24 -9.25
CA THR A 114 9.43 12.01 -9.35
C THR A 114 10.14 13.17 -10.05
N VAL A 115 9.58 13.68 -11.14
CA VAL A 115 10.15 14.84 -11.86
C VAL A 115 10.12 16.10 -10.98
N LEU A 116 9.01 16.35 -10.29
CA LEU A 116 8.88 17.52 -9.42
C LEU A 116 9.82 17.48 -8.21
N VAL A 117 10.18 16.30 -7.70
CA VAL A 117 11.07 16.16 -6.55
C VAL A 117 12.56 16.25 -6.93
N THR A 118 12.90 16.01 -8.19
CA THR A 118 14.29 15.95 -8.66
C THR A 118 15.09 17.26 -8.43
N PRO A 119 14.53 18.48 -8.61
CA PRO A 119 15.25 19.72 -8.36
C PRO A 119 15.41 20.09 -6.88
N LEU A 120 14.84 19.31 -5.96
CA LEU A 120 14.95 19.56 -4.52
C LEU A 120 16.28 19.04 -3.97
N ALA A 121 16.44 19.13 -2.63
CA ALA A 121 17.67 18.72 -1.95
C ALA A 121 18.10 17.30 -2.33
N GLU A 122 19.41 17.09 -2.46
CA GLU A 122 19.99 15.77 -2.73
C GLU A 122 19.51 14.75 -1.69
N GLY A 123 19.10 13.56 -2.15
CA GLY A 123 18.52 12.53 -1.30
C GLY A 123 16.98 12.54 -1.25
N SER A 124 16.28 13.63 -1.64
CA SER A 124 14.82 13.75 -1.52
C SER A 124 14.06 12.61 -2.18
N VAL A 125 14.45 12.22 -3.39
CA VAL A 125 13.84 11.07 -4.12
C VAL A 125 13.99 9.78 -3.32
N SER A 126 15.18 9.55 -2.75
CA SER A 126 15.48 8.35 -1.97
C SER A 126 14.70 8.31 -0.66
N TRP A 127 14.69 9.42 0.10
CA TRP A 127 13.96 9.51 1.38
C TRP A 127 12.46 9.25 1.18
N LEU A 128 11.86 9.83 0.15
CA LEU A 128 10.44 9.60 -0.18
C LEU A 128 10.18 8.13 -0.56
N ASN A 129 11.05 7.53 -1.38
CA ASN A 129 10.90 6.13 -1.78
C ASN A 129 11.01 5.15 -0.60
N TYR A 130 11.96 5.38 0.32
CA TYR A 130 12.13 4.56 1.51
C TYR A 130 10.93 4.70 2.46
N ALA A 131 10.47 5.92 2.72
CA ALA A 131 9.29 6.18 3.54
C ALA A 131 8.02 5.53 2.93
N PHE A 132 7.84 5.65 1.62
CA PHE A 132 6.72 5.07 0.88
C PHE A 132 6.68 3.55 0.96
N ARG A 133 7.84 2.87 0.91
CA ARG A 133 7.94 1.42 1.07
C ARG A 133 7.49 0.96 2.46
N VAL A 134 7.93 1.66 3.52
CA VAL A 134 7.51 1.34 4.90
C VAL A 134 6.00 1.54 5.07
N MET A 135 5.43 2.64 4.56
CA MET A 135 3.99 2.89 4.59
C MET A 135 3.19 1.79 3.89
N HIS A 136 3.72 1.21 2.81
CA HIS A 136 3.01 0.18 2.03
C HIS A 136 2.88 -1.17 2.76
N LEU A 137 3.71 -1.47 3.75
CA LEU A 137 3.61 -2.72 4.51
C LEU A 137 2.24 -2.84 5.23
N PRO A 138 1.84 -1.91 6.12
CA PRO A 138 0.52 -1.99 6.76
C PRO A 138 -0.63 -1.76 5.78
N LEU A 139 -0.45 -0.89 4.77
CA LEU A 139 -1.47 -0.65 3.75
C LEU A 139 -1.78 -1.93 2.95
N GLY A 140 -0.76 -2.69 2.57
CA GLY A 140 -0.90 -3.97 1.89
C GLY A 140 -1.54 -5.03 2.79
N LEU A 141 -1.06 -5.15 4.03
CA LEU A 141 -1.53 -6.17 4.96
C LEU A 141 -3.00 -5.97 5.37
N PHE A 142 -3.38 -4.74 5.72
CA PHE A 142 -4.71 -4.45 6.28
C PHE A 142 -5.69 -3.91 5.23
N GLY A 143 -5.26 -2.95 4.43
CA GLY A 143 -6.13 -2.29 3.44
C GLY A 143 -6.55 -3.24 2.32
N VAL A 144 -5.63 -4.09 1.83
CA VAL A 144 -5.95 -5.05 0.76
C VAL A 144 -6.81 -6.19 1.30
N ALA A 145 -6.47 -6.75 2.47
CA ALA A 145 -7.19 -7.90 3.03
C ALA A 145 -8.67 -7.59 3.28
N VAL A 146 -8.97 -6.45 3.93
CA VAL A 146 -10.37 -6.06 4.20
C VAL A 146 -11.11 -5.71 2.92
N GLY A 147 -10.48 -4.95 2.01
CA GLY A 147 -11.09 -4.57 0.73
C GLY A 147 -11.41 -5.74 -0.18
N ALA A 148 -10.58 -6.80 -0.17
CA ALA A 148 -10.81 -8.00 -0.99
C ALA A 148 -12.08 -8.77 -0.60
N VAL A 149 -12.48 -8.74 0.67
CA VAL A 149 -13.69 -9.42 1.18
C VAL A 149 -14.93 -8.52 1.04
N ALA A 150 -14.75 -7.20 1.09
CA ALA A 150 -15.86 -6.25 1.00
C ALA A 150 -16.61 -6.30 -0.33
N LEU A 151 -15.89 -6.32 -1.46
CA LEU A 151 -16.50 -6.25 -2.79
C LEU A 151 -17.44 -7.42 -3.11
N PRO A 152 -17.06 -8.71 -2.92
CA PRO A 152 -17.96 -9.83 -3.16
C PRO A 152 -19.22 -9.80 -2.27
N SER A 153 -19.07 -9.41 -1.01
CA SER A 153 -20.20 -9.30 -0.07
C SER A 153 -21.16 -8.21 -0.50
N LEU A 154 -20.66 -7.02 -0.82
CA LEU A 154 -21.49 -5.91 -1.31
C LEU A 154 -22.19 -6.25 -2.63
N SER A 155 -21.50 -6.92 -3.55
CA SER A 155 -22.08 -7.31 -4.85
C SER A 155 -23.28 -8.23 -4.68
N ARG A 156 -23.23 -9.20 -3.76
CA ARG A 156 -24.37 -10.08 -3.45
C ARG A 156 -25.56 -9.29 -2.90
N LEU A 157 -25.31 -8.36 -1.99
CA LEU A 157 -26.35 -7.53 -1.38
C LEU A 157 -27.00 -6.56 -2.38
N VAL A 158 -26.22 -6.03 -3.33
CA VAL A 158 -26.75 -5.19 -4.42
C VAL A 158 -27.69 -5.99 -5.31
N VAL A 159 -27.34 -7.24 -5.65
CA VAL A 159 -28.25 -8.13 -6.43
C VAL A 159 -29.51 -8.45 -5.64
N ALA A 160 -29.44 -8.60 -4.32
CA ALA A 160 -30.58 -8.83 -3.44
C ALA A 160 -31.45 -7.57 -3.21
N GLY A 161 -30.97 -6.38 -3.59
CA GLY A 161 -31.69 -5.11 -3.39
C GLY A 161 -31.72 -4.62 -1.94
N ASP A 162 -30.97 -5.23 -1.02
CA ASP A 162 -30.98 -4.91 0.41
C ASP A 162 -30.03 -3.73 0.72
N THR A 163 -30.54 -2.51 0.56
CA THR A 163 -29.78 -1.28 0.84
C THR A 163 -29.43 -1.12 2.32
N GLY A 164 -30.24 -1.67 3.23
CA GLY A 164 -29.96 -1.67 4.67
C GLY A 164 -28.74 -2.51 5.00
N ALA A 165 -28.68 -3.74 4.48
CA ALA A 165 -27.55 -4.63 4.65
C ALA A 165 -26.27 -4.09 3.99
N ILE A 166 -26.38 -3.39 2.85
CA ILE A 166 -25.24 -2.72 2.20
C ILE A 166 -24.65 -1.66 3.13
N ARG A 167 -25.48 -0.79 3.72
CA ARG A 167 -25.03 0.25 4.68
C ARG A 167 -24.35 -0.36 5.90
N GLY A 168 -24.97 -1.41 6.48
CA GLY A 168 -24.39 -2.13 7.61
C GLY A 168 -23.04 -2.76 7.28
N THR A 169 -22.94 -3.42 6.12
CA THR A 169 -21.69 -4.06 5.67
C THR A 169 -20.58 -3.03 5.40
N LEU A 170 -20.91 -1.87 4.80
CA LEU A 170 -19.97 -0.77 4.61
C LEU A 170 -19.49 -0.23 5.96
N ALA A 171 -20.39 0.04 6.91
CA ALA A 171 -20.05 0.55 8.23
C ALA A 171 -19.14 -0.43 8.98
N ASP A 172 -19.45 -1.73 8.98
CA ASP A 172 -18.66 -2.77 9.64
C ASP A 172 -17.27 -2.90 8.98
N SER A 173 -17.19 -2.86 7.65
CA SER A 173 -15.91 -2.91 6.93
C SER A 173 -15.05 -1.67 7.19
N LEU A 174 -15.64 -0.47 7.28
CA LEU A 174 -14.94 0.75 7.65
C LEU A 174 -14.46 0.71 9.10
N LYS A 175 -15.28 0.27 10.05
CA LYS A 175 -14.85 0.08 11.44
C LYS A 175 -13.69 -0.90 11.55
N MET A 176 -13.74 -2.02 10.82
CA MET A 176 -12.69 -3.03 10.81
C MET A 176 -11.38 -2.48 10.25
N VAL A 177 -11.41 -1.82 9.09
CA VAL A 177 -10.18 -1.27 8.49
C VAL A 177 -9.59 -0.15 9.34
N LEU A 178 -10.41 0.72 9.93
CA LEU A 178 -9.95 1.77 10.83
C LEU A 178 -9.34 1.19 12.11
N PHE A 179 -9.95 0.14 12.69
CA PHE A 179 -9.43 -0.53 13.89
C PHE A 179 -8.01 -1.09 13.68
N LEU A 180 -7.68 -1.52 12.48
CA LEU A 180 -6.35 -2.03 12.14
C LEU A 180 -5.37 -0.92 11.76
N THR A 181 -5.84 0.08 11.03
CA THR A 181 -4.95 1.07 10.43
C THR A 181 -4.68 2.29 11.31
N VAL A 182 -5.63 2.74 12.12
CA VAL A 182 -5.42 3.92 13.00
C VAL A 182 -4.37 3.65 14.08
N PRO A 183 -4.41 2.53 14.85
CA PRO A 183 -3.34 2.23 15.80
C PRO A 183 -1.99 1.98 15.12
N THR A 184 -1.98 1.36 13.94
CA THR A 184 -0.75 1.17 13.16
C THR A 184 -0.15 2.51 12.75
N THR A 185 -0.99 3.45 12.32
CA THR A 185 -0.57 4.83 12.02
C THR A 185 0.04 5.50 13.25
N ALA A 186 -0.63 5.43 14.40
CA ALA A 186 -0.13 6.02 15.65
C ALA A 186 1.24 5.45 16.06
N LEU A 187 1.42 4.13 15.94
CA LEU A 187 2.69 3.47 16.21
C LEU A 187 3.78 3.85 15.20
N LEU A 188 3.46 3.92 13.90
CA LEU A 188 4.41 4.36 12.88
C LEU A 188 4.83 5.81 13.07
N VAL A 189 3.91 6.69 13.45
CA VAL A 189 4.23 8.09 13.77
C VAL A 189 5.12 8.17 15.01
N ALA A 190 4.78 7.44 16.08
CA ALA A 190 5.52 7.43 17.33
C ALA A 190 6.94 6.84 17.21
N LEU A 191 7.09 5.83 16.35
CA LEU A 191 8.33 5.07 16.18
C LEU A 191 8.98 5.31 14.80
N ALA A 192 8.63 6.38 14.09
CA ALA A 192 9.13 6.63 12.73
C ALA A 192 10.65 6.65 12.65
N VAL A 193 11.32 7.34 13.56
CA VAL A 193 12.78 7.43 13.60
C VAL A 193 13.42 6.07 13.91
N PRO A 194 13.09 5.37 15.02
CA PRO A 194 13.71 4.08 15.32
C PRO A 194 13.37 2.99 14.30
N VAL A 195 12.18 3.01 13.70
CA VAL A 195 11.80 2.10 12.60
C VAL A 195 12.68 2.35 11.38
N THR A 196 12.80 3.60 10.95
CA THR A 196 13.65 3.97 9.80
C THR A 196 15.12 3.62 10.07
N ARG A 197 15.61 3.91 11.28
CA ARG A 197 16.95 3.55 11.71
C ARG A 197 17.20 2.05 11.62
N ALA A 198 16.33 1.26 12.22
CA ALA A 198 16.45 -0.21 12.23
C ALA A 198 16.45 -0.81 10.83
N ILE A 199 15.69 -0.24 9.89
CA ILE A 199 15.57 -0.78 8.53
C ILE A 199 16.71 -0.31 7.63
N TYR A 200 17.10 0.97 7.70
CA TYR A 200 17.92 1.60 6.65
C TYR A 200 19.26 2.18 7.12
N GLU A 201 19.44 2.57 8.40
CA GLU A 201 20.65 3.26 8.87
C GLU A 201 21.87 2.33 8.89
N ARG A 202 22.45 2.12 7.71
CA ARG A 202 23.66 1.32 7.51
C ARG A 202 24.38 1.74 6.23
N GLY A 203 25.70 1.50 6.19
CA GLY A 203 26.54 1.84 5.04
C GLY A 203 26.54 3.36 4.77
N ARG A 204 26.06 3.77 3.61
CA ARG A 204 25.98 5.18 3.20
C ARG A 204 24.73 5.91 3.69
N PHE A 205 23.74 5.21 4.26
CA PHE A 205 22.54 5.83 4.80
C PHE A 205 22.82 6.36 6.21
N THR A 206 22.85 7.67 6.34
CA THR A 206 23.26 8.40 7.54
C THR A 206 22.11 8.64 8.52
N ALA A 207 22.44 9.15 9.73
CA ALA A 207 21.44 9.59 10.69
C ALA A 207 20.61 10.78 10.16
N ALA A 208 21.19 11.64 9.31
CA ALA A 208 20.44 12.73 8.65
C ALA A 208 19.39 12.17 7.68
N ASP A 209 19.75 11.14 6.89
CA ASP A 209 18.82 10.44 6.00
C ASP A 209 17.70 9.75 6.78
N THR A 210 18.04 9.20 7.97
CA THR A 210 17.05 8.59 8.88
C THR A 210 16.00 9.61 9.31
N LEU A 211 16.43 10.80 9.74
CA LEU A 211 15.51 11.87 10.18
C LEU A 211 14.64 12.37 9.01
N ALA A 212 15.26 12.60 7.85
CA ALA A 212 14.54 13.04 6.65
C ALA A 212 13.50 12.01 6.19
N THR A 213 13.88 10.73 6.14
CA THR A 213 12.98 9.63 5.77
C THR A 213 11.86 9.45 6.80
N ALA A 214 12.18 9.55 8.10
CA ALA A 214 11.20 9.43 9.17
C ALA A 214 10.17 10.57 9.13
N ALA A 215 10.58 11.82 8.83
CA ALA A 215 9.67 12.95 8.67
C ALA A 215 8.69 12.70 7.51
N ALA A 216 9.16 12.21 6.38
CA ALA A 216 8.30 11.82 5.26
C ALA A 216 7.37 10.65 5.63
N LEU A 217 7.87 9.67 6.39
CA LEU A 217 7.09 8.51 6.85
C LEU A 217 5.93 8.94 7.75
N VAL A 218 6.15 9.88 8.67
CA VAL A 218 5.08 10.44 9.53
C VAL A 218 3.93 10.98 8.68
N LEU A 219 4.24 11.82 7.69
CA LEU A 219 3.22 12.41 6.83
C LEU A 219 2.50 11.37 5.96
N TYR A 220 3.21 10.39 5.40
CA TYR A 220 2.59 9.28 4.69
C TYR A 220 1.73 8.40 5.59
N ALA A 221 2.19 8.11 6.81
CA ALA A 221 1.47 7.25 7.75
C ALA A 221 0.09 7.80 8.09
N LEU A 222 -0.07 9.12 8.21
CA LEU A 222 -1.37 9.77 8.42
C LEU A 222 -2.37 9.49 7.29
N GLY A 223 -1.90 9.15 6.11
CA GLY A 223 -2.72 8.77 4.96
C GLY A 223 -3.23 7.31 4.98
N ILE A 224 -2.61 6.42 5.76
CA ILE A 224 -2.90 4.97 5.73
C ILE A 224 -4.38 4.66 6.00
N PRO A 225 -5.05 5.21 7.04
CA PRO A 225 -6.47 4.94 7.28
C PRO A 225 -7.36 5.33 6.09
N PHE A 226 -7.10 6.47 5.49
CA PHE A 226 -7.88 6.98 4.36
C PHE A 226 -7.65 6.16 3.08
N MET A 227 -6.40 5.83 2.75
CA MET A 227 -6.08 4.97 1.61
C MET A 227 -6.68 3.57 1.76
N SER A 228 -6.75 3.06 3.00
CA SER A 228 -7.36 1.77 3.29
C SER A 228 -8.88 1.83 3.23
N ALA A 229 -9.51 2.87 3.78
CA ALA A 229 -10.95 3.10 3.72
C ALA A 229 -11.46 3.32 2.28
N LEU A 230 -10.66 3.97 1.43
CA LEU A 230 -10.98 4.23 0.03
C LEU A 230 -11.41 2.97 -0.71
N ARG A 231 -10.73 1.84 -0.50
CA ARG A 231 -11.03 0.57 -1.16
C ARG A 231 -12.42 0.05 -0.79
N ASN A 232 -12.82 0.20 0.47
CA ASN A 232 -14.13 -0.24 0.98
C ASN A 232 -15.25 0.66 0.47
N VAL A 233 -15.03 1.97 0.46
CA VAL A 233 -16.02 2.93 -0.07
C VAL A 233 -16.19 2.76 -1.58
N ALA A 234 -15.10 2.63 -2.33
CA ALA A 234 -15.13 2.40 -3.78
C ALA A 234 -15.83 1.08 -4.15
N ALA A 235 -15.73 0.05 -3.30
CA ALA A 235 -16.39 -1.24 -3.52
C ALA A 235 -17.93 -1.11 -3.64
N VAL A 236 -18.57 -0.14 -2.94
CA VAL A 236 -20.00 0.13 -3.09
C VAL A 236 -20.34 0.53 -4.53
N PHE A 237 -19.56 1.42 -5.12
CA PHE A 237 -19.78 1.87 -6.50
C PHE A 237 -19.51 0.74 -7.51
N TYR A 238 -18.43 -0.01 -7.34
CA TYR A 238 -18.11 -1.16 -8.20
C TYR A 238 -19.18 -2.24 -8.13
N ALA A 239 -19.75 -2.52 -6.96
CA ALA A 239 -20.86 -3.44 -6.79
C ALA A 239 -22.10 -2.99 -7.59
N HIS A 240 -22.34 -1.67 -7.69
CA HIS A 240 -23.40 -1.08 -8.52
C HIS A 240 -22.98 -0.90 -9.99
N LYS A 241 -21.87 -1.50 -10.45
CA LYS A 241 -21.31 -1.35 -11.80
C LYS A 241 -20.96 0.10 -12.20
N ASP A 242 -20.78 0.98 -11.22
CA ASP A 242 -20.41 2.38 -11.41
C ASP A 242 -18.90 2.55 -11.18
N ALA A 243 -18.12 2.39 -12.24
CA ALA A 243 -16.69 2.68 -12.22
C ALA A 243 -16.36 4.16 -12.48
N ARG A 244 -17.33 4.94 -12.98
CA ARG A 244 -17.12 6.35 -13.35
C ARG A 244 -16.95 7.24 -12.13
N THR A 245 -17.78 7.07 -11.12
CA THR A 245 -17.72 7.89 -9.90
C THR A 245 -16.36 7.75 -9.17
N PRO A 246 -15.83 6.54 -8.89
CA PRO A 246 -14.48 6.39 -8.34
C PRO A 246 -13.37 6.95 -9.25
N MET A 247 -13.53 6.85 -10.57
CA MET A 247 -12.57 7.40 -11.53
C MET A 247 -12.50 8.93 -11.42
N PHE A 248 -13.65 9.63 -11.42
CA PHE A 248 -13.68 11.09 -11.29
C PHE A 248 -13.15 11.56 -9.93
N ALA A 249 -13.50 10.89 -8.83
CA ALA A 249 -12.95 11.18 -7.51
C ALA A 249 -11.42 11.02 -7.49
N SER A 250 -10.90 9.99 -8.16
CA SER A 250 -9.46 9.77 -8.28
C SER A 250 -8.78 10.86 -9.10
N PHE A 251 -9.37 11.30 -10.22
CA PHE A 251 -8.81 12.41 -11.01
C PHE A 251 -8.81 13.73 -10.24
N ALA A 252 -9.88 14.05 -9.50
CA ALA A 252 -9.92 15.22 -8.64
C ALA A 252 -8.81 15.17 -7.57
N SER A 253 -8.60 14.00 -6.98
CA SER A 253 -7.55 13.78 -5.97
C SER A 253 -6.13 13.87 -6.56
N ILE A 254 -5.91 13.35 -7.75
CA ILE A 254 -4.64 13.49 -8.48
C ILE A 254 -4.39 14.97 -8.82
N GLY A 255 -5.41 15.68 -9.28
CA GLY A 255 -5.32 17.12 -9.54
C GLY A 255 -4.93 17.90 -8.29
N LEU A 256 -5.60 17.63 -7.15
CA LEU A 256 -5.24 18.25 -5.87
C LEU A 256 -3.80 17.90 -5.47
N ASN A 257 -3.39 16.64 -5.61
CA ASN A 257 -2.03 16.21 -5.28
C ASN A 257 -0.98 17.00 -6.08
N ILE A 258 -1.17 17.16 -7.39
CA ILE A 258 -0.25 17.91 -8.24
C ILE A 258 -0.23 19.39 -7.84
N VAL A 259 -1.38 20.01 -7.66
CA VAL A 259 -1.48 21.43 -7.24
C VAL A 259 -0.77 21.66 -5.92
N LEU A 260 -1.02 20.82 -4.92
CA LEU A 260 -0.38 20.93 -3.61
C LEU A 260 1.13 20.67 -3.70
N ASN A 261 1.58 19.71 -4.49
CA ASN A 261 3.01 19.47 -4.69
C ASN A 261 3.70 20.70 -5.27
N VAL A 262 3.18 21.27 -6.35
CA VAL A 262 3.76 22.45 -7.00
C VAL A 262 3.74 23.67 -6.09
N SER A 263 2.68 23.87 -5.32
CA SER A 263 2.53 25.01 -4.42
C SER A 263 3.40 24.89 -3.16
N LEU A 264 3.47 23.71 -2.56
CA LEU A 264 4.12 23.51 -1.26
C LEU A 264 5.60 23.12 -1.37
N MET A 265 6.07 22.57 -2.51
CA MET A 265 7.47 22.14 -2.64
C MET A 265 8.49 23.25 -2.42
N TRP A 266 8.14 24.48 -2.71
CA TRP A 266 9.00 25.65 -2.50
C TRP A 266 9.01 26.17 -1.04
N VAL A 267 8.02 25.75 -0.22
CA VAL A 267 7.88 26.17 1.19
C VAL A 267 8.42 25.10 2.14
N ILE A 268 8.04 23.85 1.96
CA ILE A 268 8.38 22.73 2.85
C ILE A 268 9.23 21.64 2.16
N GLY A 269 9.73 21.92 0.97
CA GLY A 269 10.61 21.01 0.23
C GLY A 269 9.96 19.66 -0.07
N TYR A 270 10.74 18.59 0.05
CA TYR A 270 10.28 17.22 -0.24
C TYR A 270 9.10 16.75 0.64
N LEU A 271 8.86 17.35 1.79
CA LEU A 271 7.74 17.03 2.68
C LEU A 271 6.37 17.39 2.07
N ALA A 272 6.35 18.24 1.05
CA ALA A 272 5.15 18.54 0.27
C ALA A 272 4.50 17.27 -0.31
N PHE A 273 5.31 16.34 -0.80
CA PHE A 273 4.83 15.14 -1.50
C PHE A 273 4.06 14.16 -0.62
N PRO A 274 4.57 13.74 0.55
CA PRO A 274 3.80 12.89 1.45
C PRO A 274 2.57 13.60 2.03
N LEU A 275 2.66 14.90 2.33
CA LEU A 275 1.52 15.69 2.79
C LEU A 275 0.43 15.76 1.72
N SER A 276 0.78 16.12 0.50
CA SER A 276 -0.16 16.20 -0.62
C SER A 276 -0.81 14.84 -0.93
N THR A 277 -0.05 13.74 -0.82
CA THR A 277 -0.55 12.39 -1.02
C THR A 277 -1.59 12.03 0.05
N THR A 278 -1.33 12.40 1.30
CA THR A 278 -2.28 12.19 2.42
C THR A 278 -3.54 13.03 2.23
N LEU A 279 -3.41 14.32 1.90
CA LEU A 279 -4.55 15.21 1.66
C LEU A 279 -5.39 14.76 0.45
N ALA A 280 -4.74 14.32 -0.61
CA ALA A 280 -5.42 13.74 -1.78
C ALA A 280 -6.19 12.46 -1.44
N ALA A 281 -5.64 11.60 -0.59
CA ALA A 281 -6.35 10.41 -0.11
C ALA A 281 -7.56 10.76 0.74
N ILE A 282 -7.45 11.76 1.62
CA ILE A 282 -8.56 12.29 2.41
C ILE A 282 -9.66 12.83 1.48
N LEU A 283 -9.31 13.66 0.50
CA LEU A 283 -10.27 14.19 -0.47
C LEU A 283 -10.99 13.08 -1.23
N ASN A 284 -10.24 12.08 -1.71
CA ASN A 284 -10.80 10.97 -2.48
C ASN A 284 -11.88 10.20 -1.67
N VAL A 285 -11.52 9.82 -0.43
CA VAL A 285 -12.48 9.16 0.47
C VAL A 285 -13.67 10.07 0.78
N ALA A 286 -13.44 11.34 1.07
CA ALA A 286 -14.50 12.30 1.38
C ALA A 286 -15.49 12.45 0.23
N ILE A 287 -15.00 12.60 -1.02
CA ILE A 287 -15.87 12.67 -2.22
C ILE A 287 -16.69 11.40 -2.34
N LEU A 288 -16.05 10.23 -2.31
CA LEU A 288 -16.77 8.97 -2.48
C LEU A 288 -17.76 8.73 -1.34
N TYR A 289 -17.36 8.95 -0.09
CA TYR A 289 -18.23 8.76 1.06
C TYR A 289 -19.44 9.67 1.02
N ALA A 290 -19.28 10.94 0.61
CA ALA A 290 -20.38 11.89 0.41
C ALA A 290 -21.33 11.48 -0.74
N LEU A 291 -20.86 10.69 -1.71
CA LEU A 291 -21.67 10.21 -2.84
C LEU A 291 -22.34 8.85 -2.58
N VAL A 292 -21.92 8.08 -1.57
CA VAL A 292 -22.52 6.78 -1.22
C VAL A 292 -24.05 6.88 -0.99
N PRO A 293 -24.59 7.93 -0.31
CA PRO A 293 -26.02 8.05 -0.11
C PRO A 293 -26.86 8.06 -1.40
N ARG A 294 -26.28 8.48 -2.52
CA ARG A 294 -26.97 8.43 -3.84
C ARG A 294 -27.22 7.00 -4.33
N LYS A 295 -26.49 6.02 -3.80
CA LYS A 295 -26.59 4.59 -4.19
C LYS A 295 -27.41 3.77 -3.19
N VAL A 296 -27.28 4.06 -1.90
CA VAL A 296 -27.83 3.20 -0.83
C VAL A 296 -28.71 3.93 0.18
N GLY A 297 -28.98 5.22 -0.06
CA GLY A 297 -29.71 6.08 0.87
C GLY A 297 -28.83 6.61 2.01
N PRO A 298 -29.41 7.38 2.94
CA PRO A 298 -28.68 8.10 3.98
C PRO A 298 -27.86 7.16 4.87
N LEU A 299 -26.63 7.60 5.19
CA LEU A 299 -25.73 6.89 6.08
C LEU A 299 -25.82 7.44 7.50
N GLU A 300 -25.75 6.57 8.49
CA GLU A 300 -25.60 6.95 9.89
C GLU A 300 -24.14 7.31 10.18
N THR A 301 -23.77 8.57 9.93
CA THR A 301 -22.39 9.04 10.07
C THR A 301 -21.98 9.24 11.53
N GLY A 302 -22.94 9.59 12.42
CA GLY A 302 -22.68 9.86 13.84
C GLY A 302 -22.00 8.71 14.58
N PRO A 303 -22.55 7.47 14.53
CA PRO A 303 -21.94 6.30 15.18
C PRO A 303 -20.54 5.97 14.65
N LEU A 304 -20.29 6.15 13.36
CA LEU A 304 -18.98 5.92 12.77
C LEU A 304 -17.96 7.00 13.22
N ALA A 305 -18.37 8.26 13.27
CA ALA A 305 -17.52 9.35 13.74
C ALA A 305 -17.18 9.20 15.23
N ALA A 306 -18.16 8.85 16.07
CA ALA A 306 -17.94 8.57 17.48
C ALA A 306 -16.96 7.38 17.69
N TYR A 307 -17.14 6.31 16.89
CA TYR A 307 -16.22 5.17 16.89
C TYR A 307 -14.80 5.60 16.49
N ALA A 308 -14.65 6.37 15.41
CA ALA A 308 -13.35 6.85 14.94
C ALA A 308 -12.67 7.77 15.97
N GLY A 309 -13.43 8.61 16.66
CA GLY A 309 -12.92 9.47 17.74
C GLY A 309 -12.37 8.68 18.92
N LYS A 310 -13.16 7.71 19.43
CA LYS A 310 -12.70 6.80 20.50
C LYS A 310 -11.46 6.01 20.08
N LEU A 311 -11.44 5.53 18.84
CA LEU A 311 -10.33 4.78 18.27
C LEU A 311 -9.05 5.64 18.17
N ALA A 312 -9.20 6.91 17.73
CA ALA A 312 -8.10 7.86 17.64
C ALA A 312 -7.49 8.13 19.04
N LEU A 313 -8.32 8.32 20.07
CA LEU A 313 -7.86 8.51 21.46
C LEU A 313 -7.12 7.27 21.98
N ALA A 314 -7.68 6.07 21.80
CA ALA A 314 -7.01 4.84 22.20
C ALA A 314 -5.67 4.62 21.47
N SER A 315 -5.64 4.97 20.16
CA SER A 315 -4.43 4.85 19.34
C SER A 315 -3.38 5.90 19.72
N ALA A 316 -3.81 7.11 20.05
CA ALA A 316 -2.91 8.15 20.55
C ALA A 316 -2.28 7.77 21.91
N ALA A 317 -3.06 7.17 22.81
CA ALA A 317 -2.54 6.64 24.07
C ALA A 317 -1.50 5.51 23.83
N GLY A 318 -1.79 4.57 22.91
CA GLY A 318 -0.85 3.52 22.51
C GLY A 318 0.42 4.06 21.86
N GLY A 319 0.28 5.00 20.91
CA GLY A 319 1.40 5.68 20.28
C GLY A 319 2.25 6.47 21.27
N GLY A 320 1.60 7.20 22.18
CA GLY A 320 2.27 7.93 23.26
C GLY A 320 3.09 7.03 24.19
N ALA A 321 2.52 5.88 24.58
CA ALA A 321 3.23 4.88 25.37
C ALA A 321 4.44 4.30 24.62
N ALA A 322 4.28 4.00 23.34
CA ALA A 322 5.37 3.52 22.49
C ALA A 322 6.49 4.57 22.34
N TRP A 323 6.12 5.82 22.10
CA TRP A 323 7.07 6.93 22.00
C TRP A 323 7.85 7.14 23.29
N LEU A 324 7.15 7.19 24.45
CA LEU A 324 7.77 7.38 25.76
C LEU A 324 8.68 6.19 26.09
N GLY A 325 8.19 4.97 25.89
CA GLY A 325 8.97 3.75 26.07
C GLY A 325 10.25 3.77 25.23
N ASN A 326 10.16 4.14 23.94
CA ASN A 326 11.34 4.24 23.10
C ASN A 326 12.32 5.31 23.57
N ARG A 327 11.84 6.46 24.04
CA ARG A 327 12.70 7.54 24.58
C ARG A 327 13.50 7.06 25.80
N LEU A 328 12.85 6.28 26.69
CA LEU A 328 13.49 5.75 27.89
C LEU A 328 14.45 4.59 27.57
N LEU A 329 14.08 3.68 26.66
CA LEU A 329 14.94 2.56 26.27
C LEU A 329 16.14 2.99 25.45
N ALA A 330 15.96 3.91 24.49
CA ALA A 330 17.06 4.41 23.65
C ALA A 330 18.18 5.06 24.47
N ALA A 331 17.83 5.71 25.58
CA ALA A 331 18.82 6.28 26.53
C ALA A 331 19.67 5.19 27.23
N ARG A 332 19.16 3.95 27.35
CA ARG A 332 19.81 2.86 28.08
C ARG A 332 20.50 1.85 27.18
N LEU A 333 19.93 1.51 26.03
CA LEU A 333 20.37 0.41 25.18
C LEU A 333 21.36 0.83 24.08
N GLY A 334 21.56 2.15 23.87
CA GLY A 334 22.38 2.65 22.79
C GLY A 334 21.69 2.56 21.41
N GLN A 335 22.47 2.81 20.32
CA GLN A 335 21.94 2.94 18.96
C GLN A 335 22.40 1.82 18.01
N SER A 336 22.90 0.69 18.54
CA SER A 336 23.24 -0.46 17.70
C SER A 336 22.00 -1.05 17.04
N PHE A 337 22.19 -1.71 15.89
CA PHE A 337 21.08 -2.35 15.16
C PHE A 337 20.24 -3.29 16.04
N PRO A 338 20.82 -4.27 16.80
CA PRO A 338 20.02 -5.16 17.64
C PRO A 338 19.29 -4.42 18.76
N ALA A 339 19.92 -3.39 19.37
CA ALA A 339 19.31 -2.58 20.42
C ALA A 339 18.13 -1.77 19.87
N THR A 340 18.28 -1.16 18.70
CA THR A 340 17.20 -0.41 18.04
C THR A 340 16.05 -1.33 17.62
N ALA A 341 16.33 -2.50 17.05
CA ALA A 341 15.31 -3.48 16.65
C ALA A 341 14.55 -4.02 17.87
N ALA A 342 15.25 -4.35 18.95
CA ALA A 342 14.64 -4.78 20.21
C ALA A 342 13.77 -3.68 20.83
N SER A 343 14.24 -2.43 20.81
CA SER A 343 13.49 -1.28 21.30
C SER A 343 12.19 -1.06 20.48
N VAL A 344 12.26 -1.11 19.15
CA VAL A 344 11.09 -1.00 18.28
C VAL A 344 10.08 -2.10 18.56
N ALA A 345 10.52 -3.35 18.71
CA ALA A 345 9.65 -4.48 19.00
C ALA A 345 9.00 -4.35 20.39
N ALA A 346 9.78 -4.05 21.43
CA ALA A 346 9.28 -3.90 22.80
C ALA A 346 8.31 -2.71 22.92
N CYS A 347 8.67 -1.54 22.37
CA CYS A 347 7.84 -0.35 22.43
C CYS A 347 6.60 -0.47 21.54
N GLY A 348 6.71 -1.14 20.38
CA GLY A 348 5.56 -1.46 19.55
C GLY A 348 4.57 -2.36 20.27
N LEU A 349 5.06 -3.40 20.95
CA LEU A 349 4.23 -4.30 21.76
C LEU A 349 3.58 -3.55 22.92
N LEU A 350 4.34 -2.72 23.66
CA LEU A 350 3.81 -1.87 24.74
C LEU A 350 2.68 -0.98 24.22
N GLY A 351 2.91 -0.30 23.09
CA GLY A 351 1.90 0.55 22.47
C GLY A 351 0.64 -0.21 22.08
N LEU A 352 0.77 -1.41 21.53
CA LEU A 352 -0.38 -2.29 21.23
C LEU A 352 -1.12 -2.71 22.49
N LEU A 353 -0.42 -3.08 23.56
CA LEU A 353 -1.03 -3.46 24.83
C LEU A 353 -1.84 -2.31 25.43
N VAL A 354 -1.26 -1.10 25.45
CA VAL A 354 -1.97 0.11 25.91
C VAL A 354 -3.17 0.42 25.03
N PHE A 355 -3.01 0.35 23.71
CA PHE A 355 -4.11 0.52 22.76
C PHE A 355 -5.26 -0.44 23.04
N PHE A 356 -4.99 -1.74 23.17
CA PHE A 356 -6.03 -2.73 23.46
C PHE A 356 -6.69 -2.53 24.83
N ALA A 357 -5.92 -2.16 25.86
CA ALA A 357 -6.47 -1.85 27.18
C ALA A 357 -7.42 -0.66 27.13
N VAL A 358 -6.99 0.46 26.52
CA VAL A 358 -7.84 1.66 26.38
C VAL A 358 -9.03 1.41 25.46
N SER A 359 -8.87 0.65 24.38
CA SER A 359 -9.96 0.28 23.47
C SER A 359 -11.07 -0.49 24.21
N ARG A 360 -10.70 -1.42 25.10
CA ARG A 360 -11.66 -2.15 25.94
C ARG A 360 -12.40 -1.22 26.90
N LEU A 361 -11.69 -0.34 27.58
CA LEU A 361 -12.28 0.66 28.48
C LEU A 361 -13.23 1.61 27.75
N ALA A 362 -12.92 1.98 26.52
CA ALA A 362 -13.75 2.82 25.66
C ALA A 362 -14.96 2.09 25.05
N GLY A 363 -15.12 0.79 25.30
CA GLY A 363 -16.21 -0.03 24.77
C GLY A 363 -16.10 -0.25 23.24
N LEU A 364 -14.88 -0.20 22.69
CA LEU A 364 -14.65 -0.55 21.28
C LEU A 364 -14.70 -2.07 21.14
N SER A 365 -15.61 -2.56 20.28
CA SER A 365 -15.71 -4.00 19.99
C SER A 365 -14.45 -4.50 19.28
N ASP A 366 -13.95 -5.66 19.69
CA ASP A 366 -12.78 -6.31 19.10
C ASP A 366 -13.00 -6.57 17.59
N ALA A 367 -11.91 -6.52 16.84
CA ALA A 367 -11.90 -6.87 15.42
C ALA A 367 -12.54 -8.25 15.13
N ARG A 368 -12.47 -9.19 16.10
CA ARG A 368 -13.13 -10.50 16.02
C ARG A 368 -14.65 -10.42 15.90
N GLY A 369 -15.28 -9.45 16.58
CA GLY A 369 -16.72 -9.24 16.48
C GLY A 369 -17.14 -8.75 15.09
N TYR A 370 -16.35 -7.85 14.49
CA TYR A 370 -16.59 -7.39 13.13
C TYR A 370 -16.28 -8.49 12.10
N LEU A 371 -15.19 -9.23 12.26
CA LEU A 371 -14.82 -10.33 11.38
C LEU A 371 -15.89 -11.44 11.36
N ARG A 372 -16.43 -11.84 12.53
CA ARG A 372 -17.53 -12.81 12.62
C ARG A 372 -18.80 -12.32 11.92
N ARG A 373 -19.18 -11.07 12.13
CA ARG A 373 -20.36 -10.50 11.44
C ARG A 373 -20.18 -10.40 9.94
N PHE A 374 -18.94 -10.15 9.50
CA PHE A 374 -18.60 -10.00 8.09
C PHE A 374 -18.52 -11.35 7.35
N LEU A 375 -18.03 -12.40 8.01
CA LEU A 375 -17.95 -13.76 7.44
C LEU A 375 -19.26 -14.53 7.50
N ASN A 376 -20.16 -14.20 8.43
CA ASN A 376 -21.47 -14.85 8.60
C ASN A 376 -22.60 -14.20 7.79
N ARG A 377 -22.31 -13.14 7.05
CA ARG A 377 -23.17 -12.51 6.03
C ARG A 377 -22.69 -12.82 4.62
#